data_1997d8aaaf11bf61e4fb31bcf7ee5b77
#
_entry.id   1997d8aaaf11bf61e4fb31bcf7ee5b77
#
_cell.length_a   1.000
_cell.length_b   1.000
_cell.length_c   1.000
_cell.angle_alpha   90.00
_cell.angle_beta   90.00
_cell.angle_gamma   90.00
#
_symmetry.space_group_name_H-M   'P 1'
#
loop_
_entity.id
_entity.type
_entity.pdbx_description
1 polymer ?
#
loop_
_entity_poly.entity_id
_entity_poly.type
_entity_poly.pdbx_seq_one_letter_code
_entity_poly.pdbx_strand_id
1 'polypeptide(L)'
;QMTSELAWRVAAEESEEMQKIRENVITLIVPVMNPDGLDIVVDWYRKNLGTPFENTSPPILYQKYVGHDNNRDWFMNNMPETYNVTKILYNEWYPQIVYNHHQSSPSWTKISIPPYADPVNPKIHPAITAAVSEVGSAMSKRFSLENMPGAIADNFYTMFWNGGGRTVPYYHNMIGILTETGHTTPTPRFYDPEKLPKTV
;
A
#
# COMPACT_ATOMS: atom_id res chain seq x y z
N GLN A 1 -10.82 -7.16 2.37
CA GLN A 1 -11.21 -7.12 3.78
C GLN A 1 -10.72 -5.84 4.46
N MET A 2 -9.42 -5.58 4.50
CA MET A 2 -8.86 -4.39 5.16
C MET A 2 -9.49 -3.07 4.67
N THR A 3 -9.62 -2.89 3.36
CA THR A 3 -10.16 -1.65 2.80
C THR A 3 -11.64 -1.45 3.15
N SER A 4 -12.41 -2.53 3.22
CA SER A 4 -13.81 -2.46 3.63
C SER A 4 -13.95 -2.10 5.11
N GLU A 5 -13.10 -2.64 5.98
CA GLU A 5 -13.05 -2.26 7.39
C GLU A 5 -12.62 -0.80 7.56
N LEU A 6 -11.58 -0.37 6.84
CA LEU A 6 -11.15 1.03 6.86
C LEU A 6 -12.27 1.98 6.42
N ALA A 7 -12.98 1.64 5.33
CA ALA A 7 -14.10 2.44 4.85
C ALA A 7 -15.22 2.56 5.90
N TRP A 8 -15.53 1.44 6.58
CA TRP A 8 -16.51 1.45 7.67
C TRP A 8 -16.04 2.30 8.86
N ARG A 9 -14.79 2.14 9.29
CA ARG A 9 -14.22 2.93 10.41
C ARG A 9 -14.28 4.43 10.10
N VAL A 10 -13.80 4.82 8.93
CA VAL A 10 -13.81 6.23 8.52
C VAL A 10 -15.23 6.78 8.40
N ALA A 11 -16.19 6.00 7.89
CA ALA A 11 -17.54 6.47 7.65
C ALA A 11 -18.46 6.44 8.89
N ALA A 12 -18.30 5.44 9.76
CA ALA A 12 -19.32 5.09 10.75
C ALA A 12 -18.82 4.82 12.17
N GLU A 13 -17.53 4.67 12.41
CA GLU A 13 -17.01 4.46 13.76
C GLU A 13 -17.11 5.73 14.60
N GLU A 14 -17.72 5.63 15.79
CA GLU A 14 -18.03 6.77 16.66
C GLU A 14 -16.93 7.05 17.72
N SER A 15 -15.71 6.52 17.54
CA SER A 15 -14.59 6.90 18.40
C SER A 15 -14.22 8.37 18.23
N GLU A 16 -13.73 9.01 19.28
CA GLU A 16 -13.29 10.41 19.26
C GLU A 16 -12.23 10.65 18.18
N GLU A 17 -11.33 9.68 17.97
CA GLU A 17 -10.31 9.73 16.92
C GLU A 17 -10.94 9.78 15.51
N MET A 18 -11.91 8.92 15.22
CA MET A 18 -12.57 8.86 13.90
C MET A 18 -13.48 10.06 13.65
N GLN A 19 -14.16 10.56 14.68
CA GLN A 19 -14.92 11.81 14.57
C GLN A 19 -14.00 12.97 14.22
N LYS A 20 -12.88 13.11 14.91
CA LYS A 20 -11.89 14.16 14.61
C LYS A 20 -11.32 14.04 13.19
N ILE A 21 -11.10 12.82 12.69
CA ILE A 21 -10.66 12.61 11.31
C ILE A 21 -11.75 13.09 10.34
N ARG A 22 -13.00 12.68 10.50
CA ARG A 22 -14.11 13.10 9.63
C ARG A 22 -14.32 14.62 9.61
N GLU A 23 -14.13 15.28 10.73
CA GLU A 23 -14.31 16.73 10.83
C GLU A 23 -13.19 17.53 10.14
N ASN A 24 -12.01 16.96 9.96
CA ASN A 24 -10.83 17.68 9.50
C ASN A 24 -10.21 17.14 8.20
N VAL A 25 -10.60 15.95 7.74
CA VAL A 25 -9.97 15.27 6.61
C VAL A 25 -11.02 14.76 5.63
N ILE A 26 -10.89 15.10 4.37
CA ILE A 26 -11.63 14.47 3.28
C ILE A 26 -10.88 13.18 2.91
N THR A 27 -11.51 12.03 3.09
CA THR A 27 -10.92 10.73 2.80
C THR A 27 -11.51 10.14 1.52
N LEU A 28 -10.68 9.98 0.50
CA LEU A 28 -11.04 9.29 -0.73
C LEU A 28 -10.54 7.85 -0.65
N ILE A 29 -11.41 6.88 -0.93
CA ILE A 29 -11.07 5.47 -0.84
C ILE A 29 -11.28 4.80 -2.20
N VAL A 30 -10.20 4.24 -2.77
CA VAL A 30 -10.25 3.31 -3.90
C VAL A 30 -10.11 1.89 -3.32
N PRO A 31 -11.21 1.14 -3.18
CA PRO A 31 -11.20 -0.14 -2.43
C PRO A 31 -10.32 -1.19 -3.10
N VAL A 32 -10.29 -1.21 -4.41
CA VAL A 32 -9.53 -2.17 -5.22
C VAL A 32 -8.99 -1.44 -6.45
N MET A 33 -7.67 -1.36 -6.57
CA MET A 33 -7.01 -0.74 -7.72
C MET A 33 -7.02 -1.63 -8.96
N ASN A 34 -7.01 -2.95 -8.78
CA ASN A 34 -7.03 -3.94 -9.84
C ASN A 34 -8.14 -4.97 -9.60
N PRO A 35 -9.42 -4.67 -9.96
CA PRO A 35 -10.55 -5.57 -9.71
C PRO A 35 -10.43 -6.88 -10.48
N ASP A 36 -10.01 -6.85 -11.73
CA ASP A 36 -9.82 -8.07 -12.54
C ASP A 36 -8.72 -8.97 -11.96
N GLY A 37 -7.63 -8.38 -11.48
CA GLY A 37 -6.56 -9.13 -10.83
C GLY A 37 -7.01 -9.74 -9.51
N LEU A 38 -7.85 -9.05 -8.74
CA LEU A 38 -8.45 -9.60 -7.54
C LEU A 38 -9.27 -10.85 -7.85
N ASP A 39 -10.14 -10.78 -8.86
CA ASP A 39 -11.00 -11.91 -9.26
C ASP A 39 -10.14 -13.11 -9.75
N ILE A 40 -9.13 -12.87 -10.58
CA ILE A 40 -8.21 -13.93 -11.05
C ILE A 40 -7.54 -14.65 -9.86
N VAL A 41 -7.05 -13.91 -8.87
CA VAL A 41 -6.37 -14.49 -7.71
C VAL A 41 -7.35 -15.24 -6.80
N VAL A 42 -8.53 -14.65 -6.55
CA VAL A 42 -9.56 -15.27 -5.72
C VAL A 42 -10.11 -16.54 -6.35
N ASP A 43 -10.39 -16.52 -7.65
CA ASP A 43 -10.91 -17.69 -8.37
C ASP A 43 -9.87 -18.82 -8.44
N TRP A 44 -8.61 -18.47 -8.64
CA TRP A 44 -7.52 -19.44 -8.57
C TRP A 44 -7.44 -20.09 -7.17
N TYR A 45 -7.45 -19.31 -6.11
CA TYR A 45 -7.45 -19.81 -4.75
C TYR A 45 -8.64 -20.73 -4.47
N ARG A 46 -9.87 -20.28 -4.79
CA ARG A 46 -11.10 -21.06 -4.58
C ARG A 46 -11.10 -22.39 -5.33
N LYS A 47 -10.64 -22.37 -6.57
CA LYS A 47 -10.53 -23.56 -7.40
C LYS A 47 -9.57 -24.61 -6.82
N ASN A 48 -8.55 -24.17 -6.11
CA ASN A 48 -7.46 -25.01 -5.62
C ASN A 48 -7.55 -25.31 -4.12
N LEU A 49 -8.64 -24.94 -3.44
CA LEU A 49 -8.86 -25.23 -2.03
C LEU A 49 -8.67 -26.72 -1.73
N GLY A 50 -7.87 -27.06 -0.71
CA GLY A 50 -7.57 -28.43 -0.30
C GLY A 50 -6.65 -29.19 -1.24
N THR A 51 -6.08 -28.55 -2.26
CA THR A 51 -5.11 -29.16 -3.18
C THR A 51 -3.68 -28.67 -2.90
N PRO A 52 -2.63 -29.32 -3.44
CA PRO A 52 -1.26 -28.80 -3.34
C PRO A 52 -1.04 -27.43 -3.97
N PHE A 53 -1.98 -26.94 -4.77
CA PHE A 53 -1.91 -25.65 -5.47
C PHE A 53 -2.60 -24.52 -4.73
N GLU A 54 -3.24 -24.75 -3.59
CA GLU A 54 -3.99 -23.76 -2.82
C GLU A 54 -3.20 -22.47 -2.54
N ASN A 55 -1.93 -22.59 -2.22
CA ASN A 55 -1.05 -21.47 -1.88
C ASN A 55 -0.11 -21.06 -3.02
N THR A 56 -0.41 -21.45 -4.25
CA THR A 56 0.39 -21.07 -5.42
C THR A 56 -0.18 -19.83 -6.10
N SER A 57 0.67 -19.09 -6.79
CA SER A 57 0.23 -18.01 -7.68
C SER A 57 -0.52 -18.57 -8.88
N PRO A 58 -1.51 -17.85 -9.44
CA PRO A 58 -2.13 -18.24 -10.70
C PRO A 58 -1.10 -18.33 -11.82
N PRO A 59 -1.26 -19.24 -12.80
CA PRO A 59 -0.31 -19.45 -13.89
C PRO A 59 -0.32 -18.34 -14.94
N ILE A 60 -1.23 -17.37 -14.80
CA ILE A 60 -1.36 -16.18 -15.65
C ILE A 60 -1.13 -14.93 -14.84
N LEU A 61 -0.68 -13.86 -15.48
CA LEU A 61 -0.57 -12.56 -14.84
C LEU A 61 -1.96 -12.09 -14.39
N TYR A 62 -2.01 -11.51 -13.20
CA TYR A 62 -3.22 -10.87 -12.67
C TYR A 62 -3.51 -9.50 -13.32
N GLN A 63 -2.90 -9.23 -14.47
CA GLN A 63 -3.12 -8.04 -15.32
C GLN A 63 -3.84 -8.48 -16.59
N LYS A 64 -5.14 -8.15 -16.69
CA LYS A 64 -6.00 -8.72 -17.73
C LYS A 64 -5.75 -8.16 -19.12
N TYR A 65 -5.41 -6.88 -19.23
CA TYR A 65 -5.36 -6.17 -20.51
C TYR A 65 -3.95 -5.97 -21.05
N VAL A 66 -2.97 -5.93 -20.18
CA VAL A 66 -1.58 -5.60 -20.52
C VAL A 66 -0.61 -6.60 -19.89
N GLY A 67 0.57 -6.70 -20.44
CA GLY A 67 1.62 -7.60 -19.96
C GLY A 67 2.48 -7.04 -18.81
N HIS A 68 1.99 -6.06 -18.06
CA HIS A 68 2.74 -5.45 -16.95
C HIS A 68 1.82 -5.07 -15.77
N ASP A 69 2.44 -4.81 -14.62
CA ASP A 69 1.78 -4.45 -13.37
C ASP A 69 1.12 -3.04 -13.48
N ASN A 70 -0.09 -2.86 -12.95
CA ASN A 70 -0.73 -1.54 -12.79
C ASN A 70 0.20 -0.57 -12.06
N ASN A 71 0.93 -1.03 -11.05
CA ASN A 71 1.87 -0.18 -10.32
C ASN A 71 3.18 0.12 -11.10
N ARG A 72 3.19 -0.13 -12.40
CA ARG A 72 4.20 0.31 -13.37
C ARG A 72 3.62 1.19 -14.47
N ASP A 73 2.33 1.51 -14.40
CA ASP A 73 1.59 2.21 -15.45
C ASP A 73 1.28 3.69 -15.12
N TRP A 74 1.64 4.17 -13.94
CA TRP A 74 1.27 5.49 -13.45
C TRP A 74 1.84 6.68 -14.23
N PHE A 75 2.85 6.47 -15.04
CA PHE A 75 3.39 7.49 -15.94
C PHE A 75 2.90 7.34 -17.38
N MET A 76 2.42 6.17 -17.76
CA MET A 76 1.92 5.87 -19.09
C MET A 76 0.40 5.99 -19.19
N ASN A 77 -0.31 5.58 -18.12
CA ASN A 77 -1.78 5.56 -18.04
C ASN A 77 -2.44 4.78 -19.20
N ASN A 78 -1.87 3.64 -19.57
CA ASN A 78 -2.41 2.76 -20.60
C ASN A 78 -3.60 1.93 -20.14
N MET A 79 -3.69 1.71 -18.83
CA MET A 79 -4.74 0.93 -18.21
C MET A 79 -5.89 1.82 -17.76
N PRO A 80 -7.15 1.41 -17.95
CA PRO A 80 -8.33 2.16 -17.48
C PRO A 80 -8.27 2.50 -15.98
N GLU A 81 -7.76 1.59 -15.17
CA GLU A 81 -7.64 1.74 -13.73
C GLU A 81 -6.70 2.89 -13.35
N THR A 82 -5.50 2.90 -13.91
CA THR A 82 -4.52 3.98 -13.67
C THR A 82 -4.98 5.29 -14.24
N TYR A 83 -5.56 5.30 -15.45
CA TYR A 83 -6.12 6.50 -16.07
C TYR A 83 -7.21 7.14 -15.20
N ASN A 84 -8.18 6.35 -14.74
CA ASN A 84 -9.29 6.86 -13.92
C ASN A 84 -8.80 7.41 -12.57
N VAL A 85 -7.89 6.71 -11.90
CA VAL A 85 -7.36 7.18 -10.62
C VAL A 85 -6.45 8.40 -10.81
N THR A 86 -5.64 8.45 -11.87
CA THR A 86 -4.83 9.62 -12.23
C THR A 86 -5.70 10.86 -12.44
N LYS A 87 -6.85 10.71 -13.11
CA LYS A 87 -7.82 11.79 -13.28
C LYS A 87 -8.32 12.32 -11.93
N ILE A 88 -8.69 11.43 -11.01
CA ILE A 88 -9.12 11.80 -9.66
C ILE A 88 -8.00 12.55 -8.92
N LEU A 89 -6.78 12.00 -8.92
CA LEU A 89 -5.67 12.53 -8.15
C LEU A 89 -5.18 13.89 -8.67
N TYR A 90 -5.04 14.04 -9.99
CA TYR A 90 -4.31 15.17 -10.56
C TYR A 90 -5.17 16.18 -11.33
N ASN A 91 -6.46 15.92 -11.48
CA ASN A 91 -7.38 16.83 -12.16
C ASN A 91 -8.58 17.26 -11.32
N GLU A 92 -9.01 16.43 -10.38
CA GLU A 92 -10.26 16.68 -9.65
C GLU A 92 -10.03 17.04 -8.18
N TRP A 93 -9.19 16.29 -7.46
CA TRP A 93 -9.10 16.41 -5.99
C TRP A 93 -7.78 16.96 -5.45
N TYR A 94 -6.66 16.70 -6.10
CA TYR A 94 -5.32 17.16 -5.67
C TYR A 94 -5.05 16.84 -4.18
N PRO A 95 -5.12 15.58 -3.74
CA PRO A 95 -4.96 15.23 -2.33
C PRO A 95 -3.56 15.57 -1.83
N GLN A 96 -3.44 15.94 -0.56
CA GLN A 96 -2.14 16.20 0.06
C GLN A 96 -1.34 14.91 0.28
N ILE A 97 -2.04 13.80 0.58
CA ILE A 97 -1.44 12.49 0.84
C ILE A 97 -2.10 11.45 -0.07
N VAL A 98 -1.27 10.63 -0.72
CA VAL A 98 -1.70 9.47 -1.49
C VAL A 98 -1.13 8.23 -0.83
N TYR A 99 -1.98 7.37 -0.29
CA TYR A 99 -1.60 6.15 0.38
C TYR A 99 -1.87 4.93 -0.49
N ASN A 100 -0.85 4.14 -0.78
CA ASN A 100 -0.92 2.92 -1.57
C ASN A 100 -0.54 1.72 -0.68
N HIS A 101 -1.47 0.79 -0.49
CA HIS A 101 -1.26 -0.37 0.37
C HIS A 101 -1.04 -1.64 -0.45
N HIS A 102 0.00 -2.38 -0.13
CA HIS A 102 0.43 -3.61 -0.78
C HIS A 102 0.69 -4.75 0.21
N GLN A 103 1.12 -5.91 -0.29
CA GLN A 103 1.29 -7.13 0.51
C GLN A 103 2.53 -7.95 0.11
N SER A 104 3.64 -7.30 -0.19
CA SER A 104 4.88 -7.94 -0.62
C SER A 104 6.05 -7.70 0.33
N SER A 105 5.78 -7.42 1.60
CA SER A 105 6.83 -7.27 2.61
C SER A 105 7.57 -8.60 2.83
N PRO A 106 8.85 -8.57 3.25
CA PRO A 106 9.56 -9.79 3.61
C PRO A 106 8.79 -10.64 4.61
N SER A 107 8.90 -11.96 4.47
CA SER A 107 8.14 -12.93 5.29
C SER A 107 8.44 -12.86 6.80
N TRP A 108 9.55 -12.25 7.17
CA TRP A 108 9.95 -12.04 8.56
C TRP A 108 9.44 -10.72 9.17
N THR A 109 8.71 -9.90 8.39
CA THR A 109 8.11 -8.64 8.86
C THR A 109 6.59 -8.74 8.88
N LYS A 110 5.94 -7.81 9.58
CA LYS A 110 4.49 -7.61 9.49
C LYS A 110 4.13 -6.53 8.48
N ILE A 111 4.88 -5.44 8.48
CA ILE A 111 4.63 -4.31 7.59
C ILE A 111 5.92 -3.52 7.34
N SER A 112 6.14 -3.15 6.09
CA SER A 112 7.12 -2.15 5.71
C SER A 112 6.45 -0.79 5.58
N ILE A 113 7.04 0.22 6.21
CA ILE A 113 6.54 1.60 6.28
C ILE A 113 7.62 2.58 5.83
N PRO A 114 7.28 3.85 5.50
CA PRO A 114 8.31 4.86 5.30
C PRO A 114 9.09 5.16 6.61
N PRO A 115 10.27 5.79 6.52
CA PRO A 115 10.97 6.23 5.31
C PRO A 115 11.47 5.07 4.45
N TYR A 116 11.86 5.38 3.21
CA TYR A 116 12.38 4.41 2.26
C TYR A 116 13.89 4.51 2.15
N ALA A 117 14.53 3.43 1.68
CA ALA A 117 15.97 3.39 1.47
C ALA A 117 16.45 4.36 0.38
N ASP A 118 17.71 4.71 0.43
CA ASP A 118 18.39 5.46 -0.63
C ASP A 118 18.48 4.62 -1.95
N PRO A 119 18.56 5.28 -3.10
CA PRO A 119 18.64 6.72 -3.28
C PRO A 119 17.29 7.42 -3.43
N VAL A 120 17.26 8.70 -3.08
CA VAL A 120 16.17 9.63 -3.39
C VAL A 120 16.42 10.27 -4.76
N ASN A 121 15.39 10.42 -5.58
CA ASN A 121 15.52 11.12 -6.86
C ASN A 121 15.77 12.62 -6.61
N PRO A 122 16.82 13.22 -7.20
CA PRO A 122 17.18 14.61 -6.95
C PRO A 122 16.16 15.64 -7.46
N LYS A 123 15.16 15.20 -8.20
CA LYS A 123 14.04 16.07 -8.67
C LYS A 123 12.89 16.15 -7.68
N ILE A 124 12.90 15.33 -6.62
CA ILE A 124 11.89 15.41 -5.56
C ILE A 124 12.24 16.58 -4.64
N HIS A 125 11.26 17.43 -4.35
CA HIS A 125 11.46 18.55 -3.43
C HIS A 125 11.77 18.02 -2.02
N PRO A 126 12.79 18.54 -1.31
CA PRO A 126 13.21 18.04 0.01
C PRO A 126 12.09 18.03 1.06
N ALA A 127 11.14 18.95 0.99
CA ALA A 127 9.98 18.96 1.88
C ALA A 127 9.10 17.72 1.74
N ILE A 128 9.00 17.14 0.54
CA ILE A 128 8.26 15.90 0.32
C ILE A 128 8.96 14.72 1.01
N THR A 129 10.28 14.64 0.89
CA THR A 129 11.06 13.60 1.57
C THR A 129 10.91 13.71 3.09
N ALA A 130 10.99 14.92 3.63
CA ALA A 130 10.78 15.17 5.05
C ALA A 130 9.36 14.76 5.51
N ALA A 131 8.33 15.13 4.75
CA ALA A 131 6.95 14.78 5.06
C ALA A 131 6.67 13.27 4.99
N VAL A 132 7.26 12.56 4.02
CA VAL A 132 7.21 11.09 3.97
C VAL A 132 7.81 10.46 5.23
N SER A 133 8.96 10.98 5.69
CA SER A 133 9.61 10.52 6.92
C SER A 133 8.79 10.85 8.17
N GLU A 134 8.12 12.00 8.21
CA GLU A 134 7.23 12.38 9.31
C GLU A 134 6.05 11.40 9.44
N VAL A 135 5.39 11.08 8.33
CA VAL A 135 4.30 10.09 8.33
C VAL A 135 4.80 8.72 8.79
N GLY A 136 5.94 8.27 8.28
CA GLY A 136 6.56 7.00 8.70
C GLY A 136 6.88 6.97 10.19
N SER A 137 7.42 8.05 10.72
CA SER A 137 7.70 8.19 12.17
C SER A 137 6.43 8.14 13.01
N ALA A 138 5.34 8.77 12.55
CA ALA A 138 4.03 8.72 13.22
C ALA A 138 3.47 7.28 13.23
N MET A 139 3.58 6.55 12.12
CA MET A 139 3.18 5.15 12.04
C MET A 139 3.99 4.27 12.99
N SER A 140 5.33 4.39 12.96
CA SER A 140 6.23 3.65 13.85
C SER A 140 5.93 3.90 15.32
N LYS A 141 5.72 5.17 15.68
CA LYS A 141 5.31 5.56 17.04
C LYS A 141 4.00 4.90 17.45
N ARG A 142 2.98 4.90 16.58
CA ARG A 142 1.67 4.28 16.85
C ARG A 142 1.82 2.78 17.09
N PHE A 143 2.52 2.05 16.22
CA PHE A 143 2.79 0.63 16.41
C PHE A 143 3.51 0.31 17.72
N SER A 144 4.48 1.14 18.08
CA SER A 144 5.22 0.97 19.35
C SER A 144 4.32 1.19 20.57
N LEU A 145 3.47 2.21 20.55
CA LEU A 145 2.55 2.52 21.65
C LEU A 145 1.48 1.42 21.85
N GLU A 146 1.10 0.75 20.77
CA GLU A 146 0.10 -0.34 20.80
C GLU A 146 0.73 -1.73 20.95
N ASN A 147 2.04 -1.83 21.21
CA ASN A 147 2.78 -3.09 21.30
C ASN A 147 2.60 -3.98 20.05
N MET A 148 2.63 -3.38 18.87
CA MET A 148 2.54 -4.05 17.57
C MET A 148 3.93 -4.17 16.93
N PRO A 149 4.74 -5.19 17.23
CA PRO A 149 6.08 -5.34 16.67
C PRO A 149 6.03 -5.83 15.21
N GLY A 150 7.14 -5.65 14.48
CA GLY A 150 7.32 -6.16 13.12
C GLY A 150 7.13 -5.11 12.03
N ALA A 151 7.00 -3.83 12.38
CA ALA A 151 7.13 -2.74 11.43
C ALA A 151 8.61 -2.47 11.14
N ILE A 152 8.96 -2.31 9.86
CA ILE A 152 10.31 -1.95 9.41
C ILE A 152 10.28 -0.75 8.48
N ALA A 153 11.34 0.05 8.51
CA ALA A 153 11.58 1.18 7.64
C ALA A 153 13.00 1.10 7.03
N ASP A 154 13.34 2.06 6.17
CA ASP A 154 14.67 2.14 5.52
C ASP A 154 15.12 0.84 4.85
N ASN A 155 14.18 0.09 4.29
CA ASN A 155 14.45 -1.20 3.68
C ASN A 155 14.57 -1.07 2.16
N PHE A 156 14.03 -1.96 1.38
CA PHE A 156 14.32 -2.17 -0.04
C PHE A 156 13.61 -1.25 -1.03
N TYR A 157 12.65 -0.43 -0.62
CA TYR A 157 12.03 0.57 -1.51
C TYR A 157 12.80 1.88 -1.50
N THR A 158 12.91 2.52 -2.67
CA THR A 158 13.57 3.82 -2.81
C THR A 158 12.60 4.88 -3.34
N MET A 159 12.96 6.14 -3.23
CA MET A 159 12.22 7.26 -3.82
C MET A 159 12.80 7.69 -5.18
N PHE A 160 13.53 6.81 -5.88
CA PHE A 160 14.24 7.17 -7.11
C PHE A 160 13.38 7.01 -8.37
N TRP A 161 12.74 5.85 -8.54
CA TRP A 161 11.96 5.55 -9.73
C TRP A 161 10.61 6.26 -9.73
N ASN A 162 10.24 6.86 -10.88
CA ASN A 162 9.10 7.76 -11.00
C ASN A 162 7.80 7.14 -11.55
N GLY A 163 7.70 5.83 -11.68
CA GLY A 163 6.55 5.20 -12.36
C GLY A 163 5.56 4.45 -11.46
N GLY A 164 5.74 4.51 -10.14
CA GLY A 164 4.88 3.83 -9.18
C GLY A 164 3.80 4.72 -8.56
N GLY A 165 2.72 4.11 -8.07
CA GLY A 165 1.59 4.81 -7.46
C GLY A 165 1.95 5.71 -6.27
N ARG A 166 3.05 5.40 -5.54
CA ARG A 166 3.55 6.26 -4.47
C ARG A 166 4.54 7.33 -4.95
N THR A 167 5.24 7.11 -6.07
CA THR A 167 6.35 7.97 -6.49
C THR A 167 5.93 9.06 -7.45
N VAL A 168 4.95 8.83 -8.31
CA VAL A 168 4.37 9.87 -9.17
C VAL A 168 3.82 11.05 -8.36
N PRO A 169 3.11 10.86 -7.25
CA PRO A 169 2.64 11.96 -6.41
C PRO A 169 3.72 12.94 -5.96
N TYR A 170 4.97 12.50 -5.75
CA TYR A 170 6.07 13.39 -5.36
C TYR A 170 6.31 14.54 -6.35
N TYR A 171 6.09 14.28 -7.64
CA TYR A 171 6.27 15.27 -8.71
C TYR A 171 5.05 16.20 -8.89
N HIS A 172 4.01 15.96 -8.12
CA HIS A 172 2.79 16.77 -8.01
C HIS A 172 2.65 17.45 -6.63
N ASN A 173 3.75 17.57 -5.89
CA ASN A 173 3.78 18.14 -4.53
C ASN A 173 2.88 17.40 -3.52
N MET A 174 2.69 16.11 -3.71
CA MET A 174 1.90 15.25 -2.82
C MET A 174 2.80 14.28 -2.07
N ILE A 175 2.42 13.93 -0.86
CA ILE A 175 3.10 12.93 -0.03
C ILE A 175 2.63 11.55 -0.48
N GLY A 176 3.46 10.84 -1.24
CA GLY A 176 3.18 9.47 -1.66
C GLY A 176 3.63 8.45 -0.62
N ILE A 177 2.72 7.62 -0.12
CA ILE A 177 3.00 6.59 0.87
C ILE A 177 2.73 5.21 0.29
N LEU A 178 3.67 4.31 0.48
CA LEU A 178 3.51 2.88 0.27
C LEU A 178 3.76 2.16 1.59
N THR A 179 2.88 1.25 1.93
CA THR A 179 3.16 0.23 2.93
C THR A 179 2.98 -1.15 2.31
N GLU A 180 3.74 -2.11 2.81
CA GLU A 180 3.65 -3.50 2.42
C GLU A 180 3.42 -4.36 3.64
N THR A 181 2.28 -5.05 3.70
CA THR A 181 2.08 -6.07 4.75
C THR A 181 2.85 -7.33 4.42
N GLY A 182 3.28 -8.04 5.46
CA GLY A 182 3.92 -9.35 5.31
C GLY A 182 2.92 -10.37 4.77
N HIS A 183 3.39 -11.20 3.84
CA HIS A 183 2.72 -12.34 3.20
C HIS A 183 1.92 -12.06 1.94
N THR A 184 2.25 -12.84 0.95
CA THR A 184 1.62 -12.89 -0.38
C THR A 184 0.52 -13.96 -0.49
N THR A 185 0.32 -14.78 0.54
CA THR A 185 -0.68 -15.86 0.50
C THR A 185 -1.99 -15.42 1.14
N PRO A 186 -3.15 -15.77 0.57
CA PRO A 186 -4.46 -15.42 1.12
C PRO A 186 -4.81 -16.24 2.37
N THR A 187 -4.04 -17.27 2.70
CA THR A 187 -4.28 -18.14 3.85
C THR A 187 -3.92 -17.45 5.15
N PRO A 188 -4.78 -17.45 6.17
CA PRO A 188 -4.45 -16.97 7.49
C PRO A 188 -3.21 -17.68 8.04
N ARG A 189 -2.20 -16.93 8.47
CA ARG A 189 -1.01 -17.48 9.10
C ARG A 189 -0.98 -17.05 10.56
N PHE A 190 -0.66 -18.00 11.42
CA PHE A 190 -0.32 -17.68 12.78
C PHE A 190 1.03 -16.97 12.80
N TYR A 191 1.02 -15.79 13.37
CA TYR A 191 2.23 -15.03 13.62
C TYR A 191 2.93 -15.59 14.86
N ASP A 192 4.18 -16.01 14.70
CA ASP A 192 5.01 -16.50 15.79
C ASP A 192 6.10 -15.45 16.08
N PRO A 193 5.96 -14.67 17.17
CA PRO A 193 6.93 -13.63 17.49
C PRO A 193 8.33 -14.18 17.79
N GLU A 194 8.46 -15.45 18.17
CA GLU A 194 9.75 -16.06 18.46
C GLU A 194 10.58 -16.33 17.19
N LYS A 195 9.93 -16.37 16.03
CA LYS A 195 10.59 -16.55 14.73
C LYS A 195 11.05 -15.26 14.09
N LEU A 196 10.79 -14.11 14.70
CA LEU A 196 11.33 -12.85 14.22
C LEU A 196 12.83 -12.75 14.54
N PRO A 197 13.61 -12.11 13.64
CA PRO A 197 14.97 -11.72 13.98
C PRO A 197 14.93 -10.83 15.23
N LYS A 198 15.78 -11.12 16.20
CA LYS A 198 15.87 -10.35 17.46
C LYS A 198 16.39 -8.92 17.29
N THR A 199 16.75 -8.57 16.08
CA THR A 199 17.30 -7.26 15.69
C THR A 199 16.28 -6.36 14.98
N VAL A 200 15.00 -6.72 14.98
CA VAL A 200 13.91 -5.92 14.38
C VAL A 200 13.04 -5.33 15.48
#